data_4091ffb83f2c09f7865044bc734a2a4d
#
_entry.id   4091ffb83f2c09f7865044bc734a2a4d
#
_cell.length_a   1.000
_cell.length_b   1.000
_cell.length_c   1.000
_cell.angle_alpha   90.00
_cell.angle_beta   90.00
_cell.angle_gamma   90.00
#
_symmetry.space_group_name_H-M   'P 1'
#
loop_
_entity.id
_entity.type
_entity.pdbx_description
1 polymer ?
#
loop_
_entity_poly.entity_id
_entity_poly.type
_entity_poly.pdbx_seq_one_letter_code
_entity_poly.pdbx_strand_id
1 'polypeptide(L)'
;PEKFDRLTEQLLEVGITTAAALSDTISIVFDKAIWEPGFCGMYADVCLRLSKELPEFPGESSDGKPMTFRRILLNTCQEEFEGAGQARTELSTITDPAERAAATKRVKLRTMGNIRLIGELFKKKMIAEKILHACVTDLLGAPGSTPPEENIEALTGLMSTVGKELDNSPKMPKEMMGGYFTRLQALAD
;
A
#
# COMPACT_ATOMS: atom_id res chain seq x y z
N PRO A 1 7.23 -18.98 -8.90
CA PRO A 1 8.32 -19.07 -7.93
C PRO A 1 9.66 -19.37 -8.57
N GLU A 2 9.76 -20.44 -9.42
CA GLU A 2 11.03 -20.90 -9.99
C GLU A 2 11.74 -19.90 -10.91
N LYS A 3 11.02 -18.97 -11.48
CA LYS A 3 11.56 -17.92 -12.37
C LYS A 3 11.78 -16.57 -11.67
N PHE A 4 11.40 -16.46 -10.39
CA PHE A 4 11.41 -15.19 -9.64
C PHE A 4 12.81 -14.57 -9.59
N ASP A 5 13.79 -15.31 -9.11
CA ASP A 5 15.17 -14.81 -8.97
C ASP A 5 15.74 -14.40 -10.32
N ARG A 6 15.57 -15.23 -11.34
CA ARG A 6 16.04 -14.94 -12.70
C ARG A 6 15.39 -13.67 -13.29
N LEU A 7 14.07 -13.49 -13.11
CA LEU A 7 13.37 -12.30 -13.63
C LEU A 7 13.77 -11.04 -12.87
N THR A 8 14.02 -11.16 -11.57
CA THR A 8 14.50 -10.02 -10.76
C THR A 8 15.94 -9.64 -11.16
N GLU A 9 16.79 -10.62 -11.44
CA GLU A 9 18.13 -10.38 -11.96
C GLU A 9 18.08 -9.68 -13.32
N GLN A 10 17.27 -10.17 -14.25
CA GLN A 10 17.08 -9.52 -15.54
C GLN A 10 16.60 -8.07 -15.41
N LEU A 11 15.71 -7.78 -14.44
CA LEU A 11 15.24 -6.43 -14.18
C LEU A 11 16.38 -5.52 -13.66
N LEU A 12 17.27 -6.05 -12.83
CA LEU A 12 18.45 -5.32 -12.35
C LEU A 12 19.47 -5.08 -13.48
N GLU A 13 19.64 -6.06 -14.38
CA GLU A 13 20.55 -5.98 -15.53
C GLU A 13 20.12 -4.97 -16.60
N VAL A 14 18.83 -4.56 -16.63
CA VAL A 14 18.35 -3.50 -17.56
C VAL A 14 19.12 -2.19 -17.40
N GLY A 15 19.68 -1.95 -16.21
CA GLY A 15 20.53 -0.77 -15.96
C GLY A 15 19.69 0.49 -15.74
N ILE A 16 19.05 0.59 -14.59
CA ILE A 16 18.33 1.80 -14.17
C ILE A 16 19.34 2.89 -13.82
N THR A 17 19.53 3.86 -14.70
CA THR A 17 20.56 4.90 -14.61
C THR A 17 20.01 6.30 -14.37
N THR A 18 18.69 6.47 -14.34
CA THR A 18 18.04 7.76 -14.11
C THR A 18 16.91 7.66 -13.07
N ALA A 19 16.63 8.77 -12.41
CA ALA A 19 15.51 8.87 -11.47
C ALA A 19 14.15 8.61 -12.15
N ALA A 20 13.99 9.03 -13.39
CA ALA A 20 12.77 8.77 -14.18
C ALA A 20 12.59 7.28 -14.43
N ALA A 21 13.62 6.57 -14.90
CA ALA A 21 13.57 5.12 -15.12
C ALA A 21 13.30 4.35 -13.79
N LEU A 22 13.83 4.86 -12.67
CA LEU A 22 13.53 4.31 -11.35
C LEU A 22 12.05 4.45 -11.01
N SER A 23 11.47 5.64 -11.21
CA SER A 23 10.05 5.90 -10.95
C SER A 23 9.15 5.06 -11.85
N ASP A 24 9.46 4.93 -13.13
CA ASP A 24 8.71 4.11 -14.08
C ASP A 24 8.74 2.62 -13.68
N THR A 25 9.92 2.13 -13.29
CA THR A 25 10.06 0.75 -12.80
C THR A 25 9.21 0.50 -11.56
N ILE A 26 9.21 1.44 -10.61
CA ILE A 26 8.39 1.34 -9.39
C ILE A 26 6.91 1.34 -9.75
N SER A 27 6.47 2.22 -10.65
CA SER A 27 5.06 2.27 -11.11
C SER A 27 4.61 0.95 -11.71
N ILE A 28 5.44 0.32 -12.55
CA ILE A 28 5.14 -0.99 -13.15
C ILE A 28 5.02 -2.08 -12.09
N VAL A 29 5.98 -2.16 -11.17
CA VAL A 29 5.98 -3.16 -10.09
C VAL A 29 4.81 -2.94 -9.15
N PHE A 30 4.51 -1.69 -8.82
CA PHE A 30 3.40 -1.29 -7.98
C PHE A 30 2.05 -1.69 -8.60
N ASP A 31 1.81 -1.33 -9.85
CA ASP A 31 0.57 -1.70 -10.54
C ASP A 31 0.38 -3.21 -10.62
N LYS A 32 1.43 -3.97 -10.92
CA LYS A 32 1.38 -5.43 -10.90
C LYS A 32 1.02 -5.98 -9.52
N ALA A 33 1.65 -5.46 -8.45
CA ALA A 33 1.38 -5.88 -7.08
C ALA A 33 -0.08 -5.62 -6.67
N ILE A 34 -0.67 -4.52 -7.11
CA ILE A 34 -2.07 -4.15 -6.83
C ILE A 34 -3.05 -5.06 -7.58
N TRP A 35 -2.81 -5.29 -8.88
CA TRP A 35 -3.76 -5.99 -9.73
C TRP A 35 -3.64 -7.53 -9.68
N GLU A 36 -2.55 -8.04 -9.12
CA GLU A 36 -2.28 -9.47 -9.01
C GLU A 36 -2.22 -9.92 -7.54
N PRO A 37 -3.36 -9.94 -6.81
CA PRO A 37 -3.39 -10.14 -5.36
C PRO A 37 -2.75 -11.44 -4.88
N GLY A 38 -2.82 -12.51 -5.67
CA GLY A 38 -2.18 -13.81 -5.36
C GLY A 38 -0.65 -13.77 -5.37
N PHE A 39 -0.05 -12.74 -5.99
CA PHE A 39 1.40 -12.57 -6.09
C PHE A 39 1.92 -11.36 -5.30
N CYS A 40 1.08 -10.67 -4.54
CA CYS A 40 1.44 -9.45 -3.83
C CYS A 40 2.66 -9.63 -2.91
N GLY A 41 2.72 -10.75 -2.16
CA GLY A 41 3.87 -11.07 -1.31
C GLY A 41 5.17 -11.26 -2.11
N MET A 42 5.08 -11.86 -3.30
CA MET A 42 6.21 -12.00 -4.23
C MET A 42 6.68 -10.64 -4.75
N TYR A 43 5.76 -9.75 -5.12
CA TYR A 43 6.12 -8.38 -5.53
C TYR A 43 6.75 -7.58 -4.39
N ALA A 44 6.33 -7.79 -3.14
CA ALA A 44 7.00 -7.20 -1.98
C ALA A 44 8.44 -7.72 -1.81
N ASP A 45 8.72 -8.99 -2.13
CA ASP A 45 10.09 -9.53 -2.18
C ASP A 45 10.92 -8.89 -3.29
N VAL A 46 10.34 -8.69 -4.49
CA VAL A 46 10.98 -7.89 -5.58
C VAL A 46 11.33 -6.50 -5.07
N CYS A 47 10.37 -5.79 -4.46
CA CYS A 47 10.59 -4.45 -3.92
C CYS A 47 11.72 -4.41 -2.90
N LEU A 48 11.77 -5.39 -1.99
CA LEU A 48 12.84 -5.51 -1.00
C LEU A 48 14.21 -5.68 -1.66
N ARG A 49 14.31 -6.53 -2.68
CA ARG A 49 15.55 -6.78 -3.41
C ARG A 49 15.97 -5.54 -4.19
N LEU A 50 15.08 -4.95 -4.98
CA LEU A 50 15.35 -3.73 -5.75
C LEU A 50 15.78 -2.56 -4.84
N SER A 51 15.18 -2.42 -3.67
CA SER A 51 15.53 -1.36 -2.71
C SER A 51 16.94 -1.47 -2.14
N LYS A 52 17.57 -2.64 -2.25
CA LYS A 52 18.97 -2.89 -1.78
C LYS A 52 20.00 -2.79 -2.89
N GLU A 53 19.60 -3.10 -4.11
CA GLU A 53 20.51 -3.28 -5.24
C GLU A 53 20.49 -2.10 -6.22
N LEU A 54 19.39 -1.34 -6.28
CA LEU A 54 19.30 -0.19 -7.18
C LEU A 54 20.01 1.05 -6.62
N PRO A 55 20.61 1.88 -7.49
CA PRO A 55 21.30 3.09 -7.07
C PRO A 55 20.34 4.15 -6.52
N GLU A 56 20.89 5.06 -5.74
CA GLU A 56 20.22 6.28 -5.31
C GLU A 56 20.51 7.41 -6.30
N PHE A 57 19.53 8.28 -6.53
CA PHE A 57 19.68 9.43 -7.40
C PHE A 57 19.59 10.74 -6.61
N PRO A 58 20.22 11.83 -7.06
CA PRO A 58 20.04 13.14 -6.45
C PRO A 58 18.56 13.51 -6.39
N GLY A 59 18.12 14.06 -5.26
CA GLY A 59 16.74 14.51 -5.08
C GLY A 59 16.52 15.87 -5.75
N GLU A 60 15.49 15.98 -6.54
CA GLU A 60 15.01 17.25 -7.10
C GLU A 60 14.05 17.99 -6.15
N SER A 61 13.64 17.33 -5.04
CA SER A 61 12.71 17.89 -4.07
C SER A 61 13.40 18.93 -3.18
N SER A 62 12.64 19.89 -2.69
CA SER A 62 13.08 20.98 -1.81
C SER A 62 13.75 20.53 -0.51
N ASP A 63 13.55 19.27 -0.11
CA ASP A 63 14.16 18.68 1.09
C ASP A 63 15.58 18.12 0.85
N GLY A 64 16.08 18.16 -0.40
CA GLY A 64 17.45 17.74 -0.77
C GLY A 64 17.77 16.26 -0.54
N LYS A 65 16.77 15.44 -0.16
CA LYS A 65 17.02 14.03 0.12
C LYS A 65 17.09 13.20 -1.16
N PRO A 66 17.94 12.16 -1.21
CA PRO A 66 18.10 11.35 -2.41
C PRO A 66 16.79 10.62 -2.77
N MET A 67 16.60 10.41 -4.06
CA MET A 67 15.55 9.56 -4.61
C MET A 67 16.01 8.10 -4.52
N THR A 68 15.46 7.36 -3.58
CA THR A 68 15.71 5.94 -3.41
C THR A 68 14.48 5.15 -3.85
N PHE A 69 14.66 3.90 -4.28
CA PHE A 69 13.56 2.98 -4.58
C PHE A 69 12.53 2.95 -3.44
N ARG A 70 13.00 2.76 -2.21
CA ARG A 70 12.14 2.70 -1.04
C ARG A 70 11.31 3.97 -0.83
N ARG A 71 11.94 5.16 -0.97
CA ARG A 71 11.25 6.44 -0.78
C ARG A 71 10.17 6.66 -1.81
N ILE A 72 10.48 6.42 -3.10
CA ILE A 72 9.50 6.57 -4.19
C ILE A 72 8.35 5.59 -3.99
N LEU A 73 8.64 4.32 -3.73
CA LEU A 73 7.59 3.30 -3.49
C LEU A 73 6.65 3.70 -2.34
N LEU A 74 7.20 4.18 -1.23
CA LEU A 74 6.37 4.58 -0.09
C LEU A 74 5.54 5.82 -0.38
N ASN A 75 6.08 6.79 -1.13
CA ASN A 75 5.32 7.94 -1.58
C ASN A 75 4.17 7.50 -2.52
N THR A 76 4.44 6.60 -3.46
CA THR A 76 3.40 6.05 -4.35
C THR A 76 2.29 5.34 -3.55
N CYS A 77 2.65 4.53 -2.55
CA CYS A 77 1.66 3.89 -1.66
C CYS A 77 0.81 4.92 -0.90
N GLN A 78 1.44 6.00 -0.42
CA GLN A 78 0.76 7.07 0.31
C GLN A 78 -0.17 7.87 -0.60
N GLU A 79 0.31 8.31 -1.76
CA GLU A 79 -0.48 9.06 -2.74
C GLU A 79 -1.70 8.25 -3.20
N GLU A 80 -1.53 6.96 -3.44
CA GLU A 80 -2.62 6.06 -3.79
C GLU A 80 -3.63 5.91 -2.66
N PHE A 81 -3.16 5.84 -1.43
CA PHE A 81 -4.02 5.72 -0.25
C PHE A 81 -4.84 6.99 -0.01
N GLU A 82 -4.19 8.15 -0.05
CA GLU A 82 -4.83 9.45 0.13
C GLU A 82 -5.78 9.79 -1.02
N GLY A 83 -5.41 9.43 -2.25
CA GLY A 83 -6.22 9.66 -3.45
C GLY A 83 -7.50 8.83 -3.53
N ALA A 84 -7.62 7.74 -2.77
CA ALA A 84 -8.78 6.86 -2.80
C ALA A 84 -10.11 7.56 -2.43
N GLY A 85 -10.05 8.54 -1.52
CA GLY A 85 -11.20 9.36 -1.12
C GLY A 85 -11.69 10.26 -2.26
N GLN A 86 -10.77 10.94 -2.92
CA GLN A 86 -11.07 11.80 -4.07
C GLN A 86 -11.62 10.99 -5.24
N ALA A 87 -10.97 9.87 -5.57
CA ALA A 87 -11.44 8.97 -6.63
C ALA A 87 -12.89 8.53 -6.40
N ARG A 88 -13.28 8.23 -5.15
CA ARG A 88 -14.68 7.92 -4.81
C ARG A 88 -15.64 9.09 -5.03
N THR A 89 -15.22 10.30 -4.71
CA THR A 89 -16.05 11.49 -4.94
C THR A 89 -16.27 11.72 -6.44
N GLU A 90 -15.25 11.52 -7.26
CA GLU A 90 -15.32 11.64 -8.72
C GLU A 90 -16.29 10.63 -9.34
N LEU A 91 -16.48 9.44 -8.75
CA LEU A 91 -17.47 8.46 -9.22
C LEU A 91 -18.90 9.01 -9.25
N SER A 92 -19.23 9.96 -8.38
CA SER A 92 -20.56 10.57 -8.34
C SER A 92 -20.85 11.42 -9.58
N THR A 93 -19.83 11.86 -10.30
CA THR A 93 -19.97 12.66 -11.53
C THR A 93 -20.26 11.81 -12.77
N ILE A 94 -20.02 10.50 -12.70
CA ILE A 94 -20.28 9.58 -13.80
C ILE A 94 -21.79 9.34 -13.92
N THR A 95 -22.39 9.77 -15.01
CA THR A 95 -23.82 9.71 -15.22
C THR A 95 -24.33 8.34 -15.66
N ASP A 96 -23.55 7.63 -16.48
CA ASP A 96 -23.91 6.27 -16.90
C ASP A 96 -23.77 5.27 -15.75
N PRO A 97 -24.86 4.54 -15.39
CA PRO A 97 -24.83 3.60 -14.27
C PRO A 97 -23.86 2.43 -14.47
N ALA A 98 -23.72 1.93 -15.70
CA ALA A 98 -22.83 0.81 -15.99
C ALA A 98 -21.37 1.22 -15.90
N GLU A 99 -21.02 2.38 -16.45
CA GLU A 99 -19.69 2.97 -16.36
C GLU A 99 -19.33 3.28 -14.90
N ARG A 100 -20.26 3.89 -14.15
CA ARG A 100 -20.07 4.17 -12.72
C ARG A 100 -19.82 2.90 -11.91
N ALA A 101 -20.57 1.83 -12.14
CA ALA A 101 -20.39 0.55 -11.47
C ALA A 101 -19.01 -0.07 -11.77
N ALA A 102 -18.56 -0.03 -13.02
CA ALA A 102 -17.25 -0.50 -13.44
C ALA A 102 -16.13 0.33 -12.79
N ALA A 103 -16.25 1.65 -12.78
CA ALA A 103 -15.29 2.56 -12.16
C ALA A 103 -15.23 2.36 -10.63
N THR A 104 -16.38 2.21 -9.95
CA THR A 104 -16.46 1.88 -8.52
C THR A 104 -15.70 0.60 -8.19
N LYS A 105 -15.96 -0.46 -8.96
CA LYS A 105 -15.23 -1.73 -8.77
C LYS A 105 -13.73 -1.57 -8.94
N ARG A 106 -13.30 -0.77 -9.93
CA ARG A 106 -11.88 -0.52 -10.18
C ARG A 106 -11.22 0.23 -9.02
N VAL A 107 -11.84 1.30 -8.51
CA VAL A 107 -11.34 2.06 -7.36
C VAL A 107 -11.26 1.16 -6.13
N LYS A 108 -12.30 0.37 -5.84
CA LYS A 108 -12.30 -0.59 -4.73
C LYS A 108 -11.14 -1.57 -4.83
N LEU A 109 -10.97 -2.23 -5.97
CA LEU A 109 -9.89 -3.21 -6.18
C LEU A 109 -8.50 -2.58 -6.03
N ARG A 110 -8.32 -1.36 -6.53
CA ARG A 110 -7.07 -0.62 -6.44
C ARG A 110 -6.73 -0.26 -4.99
N THR A 111 -7.69 0.26 -4.25
CA THR A 111 -7.53 0.56 -2.81
C THR A 111 -7.18 -0.69 -2.01
N MET A 112 -7.90 -1.78 -2.22
CA MET A 112 -7.63 -3.05 -1.53
C MET A 112 -6.26 -3.63 -1.89
N GLY A 113 -5.85 -3.52 -3.15
CA GLY A 113 -4.53 -3.94 -3.62
C GLY A 113 -3.41 -3.15 -2.95
N ASN A 114 -3.55 -1.81 -2.86
CA ASN A 114 -2.57 -0.95 -2.19
C ASN A 114 -2.44 -1.29 -0.69
N ILE A 115 -3.55 -1.45 0.01
CA ILE A 115 -3.54 -1.83 1.44
C ILE A 115 -2.87 -3.20 1.64
N ARG A 116 -3.14 -4.15 0.76
CA ARG A 116 -2.47 -5.46 0.81
C ARG A 116 -0.96 -5.32 0.60
N LEU A 117 -0.53 -4.53 -0.38
CA LEU A 117 0.88 -4.27 -0.64
C LEU A 117 1.55 -3.61 0.57
N ILE A 118 0.91 -2.61 1.19
CA ILE A 118 1.39 -1.98 2.42
C ILE A 118 1.61 -3.04 3.53
N GLY A 119 0.67 -3.96 3.71
CA GLY A 119 0.81 -5.05 4.67
C GLY A 119 1.99 -5.99 4.37
N GLU A 120 2.17 -6.39 3.11
CA GLU A 120 3.29 -7.24 2.70
C GLU A 120 4.64 -6.50 2.84
N LEU A 121 4.72 -5.23 2.47
CA LEU A 121 5.92 -4.41 2.65
C LEU A 121 6.27 -4.21 4.14
N PHE A 122 5.27 -4.12 5.01
CA PHE A 122 5.50 -4.08 6.46
C PHE A 122 6.14 -5.37 6.97
N LYS A 123 5.65 -6.55 6.57
CA LYS A 123 6.25 -7.85 6.90
C LYS A 123 7.72 -7.93 6.46
N LYS A 124 8.07 -7.28 5.36
CA LYS A 124 9.46 -7.17 4.86
C LYS A 124 10.28 -6.06 5.54
N LYS A 125 9.77 -5.38 6.55
CA LYS A 125 10.41 -4.25 7.26
C LYS A 125 10.71 -3.04 6.37
N MET A 126 10.01 -2.91 5.25
CA MET A 126 10.12 -1.76 4.37
C MET A 126 9.26 -0.58 4.83
N ILE A 127 8.21 -0.83 5.58
CA ILE A 127 7.29 0.19 6.14
C ILE A 127 7.48 0.25 7.65
N ALA A 128 7.50 1.46 8.20
CA ALA A 128 7.53 1.66 9.65
C ALA A 128 6.14 1.44 10.25
N GLU A 129 6.08 0.88 11.45
CA GLU A 129 4.86 0.58 12.18
C GLU A 129 3.92 1.78 12.31
N LYS A 130 4.46 2.98 12.56
CA LYS A 130 3.67 4.22 12.64
C LYS A 130 2.85 4.52 11.38
N ILE A 131 3.35 4.12 10.20
CA ILE A 131 2.63 4.31 8.93
C ILE A 131 1.43 3.36 8.89
N LEU A 132 1.64 2.11 9.33
CA LEU A 132 0.57 1.13 9.40
C LEU A 132 -0.54 1.56 10.35
N HIS A 133 -0.17 2.13 11.51
CA HIS A 133 -1.14 2.71 12.44
C HIS A 133 -1.94 3.86 11.84
N ALA A 134 -1.29 4.75 11.08
CA ALA A 134 -1.99 5.81 10.36
C ALA A 134 -3.01 5.21 9.38
N CYS A 135 -2.61 4.22 8.57
CA CYS A 135 -3.55 3.54 7.66
C CYS A 135 -4.74 2.91 8.40
N VAL A 136 -4.49 2.22 9.53
CA VAL A 136 -5.57 1.61 10.33
C VAL A 136 -6.53 2.68 10.88
N THR A 137 -5.98 3.78 11.41
CA THR A 137 -6.78 4.88 11.96
C THR A 137 -7.64 5.54 10.88
N ASP A 138 -7.07 5.80 9.70
CA ASP A 138 -7.80 6.41 8.59
C ASP A 138 -8.89 5.48 8.04
N LEU A 139 -8.63 4.18 7.94
CA LEU A 139 -9.63 3.20 7.52
C LEU A 139 -10.79 3.06 8.52
N LEU A 140 -10.50 3.15 9.83
CA LEU A 140 -11.51 3.13 10.89
C LEU A 140 -12.36 4.42 10.93
N GLY A 141 -11.86 5.51 10.35
CA GLY A 141 -12.50 6.82 10.39
C GLY A 141 -12.56 7.45 11.79
N ALA A 142 -13.06 8.66 11.85
CA ALA A 142 -13.20 9.39 13.11
C ALA A 142 -14.19 8.69 14.07
N PRO A 143 -14.01 8.84 15.40
CA PRO A 143 -14.99 8.37 16.38
C PRO A 143 -16.39 8.91 16.07
N GLY A 144 -17.40 8.02 16.05
CA GLY A 144 -18.79 8.38 15.73
C GLY A 144 -19.12 8.47 14.24
N SER A 145 -18.15 8.37 13.33
CA SER A 145 -18.42 8.26 11.88
C SER A 145 -18.66 6.82 11.45
N THR A 146 -19.34 6.63 10.33
CA THR A 146 -19.47 5.31 9.68
C THR A 146 -18.53 5.31 8.48
N PRO A 147 -17.41 4.58 8.53
CA PRO A 147 -16.50 4.46 7.39
C PRO A 147 -17.18 3.70 6.25
N PRO A 148 -16.76 3.93 5.00
CA PRO A 148 -17.23 3.14 3.86
C PRO A 148 -16.96 1.63 4.05
N GLU A 149 -17.86 0.79 3.52
CA GLU A 149 -17.73 -0.67 3.61
C GLU A 149 -16.37 -1.16 3.09
N GLU A 150 -15.88 -0.57 2.01
CA GLU A 150 -14.57 -0.90 1.41
C GLU A 150 -13.41 -0.64 2.36
N ASN A 151 -13.52 0.36 3.23
CA ASN A 151 -12.49 0.63 4.23
C ASN A 151 -12.45 -0.48 5.28
N ILE A 152 -13.60 -0.98 5.71
CA ILE A 152 -13.70 -2.09 6.67
C ILE A 152 -13.19 -3.38 6.04
N GLU A 153 -13.52 -3.64 4.78
CA GLU A 153 -13.01 -4.80 4.05
C GLU A 153 -11.48 -4.73 3.91
N ALA A 154 -10.93 -3.56 3.52
CA ALA A 154 -9.50 -3.34 3.41
C ALA A 154 -8.79 -3.49 4.76
N LEU A 155 -9.37 -2.94 5.84
CA LEU A 155 -8.86 -3.08 7.20
C LEU A 155 -8.83 -4.54 7.66
N THR A 156 -9.90 -5.29 7.40
CA THR A 156 -9.98 -6.72 7.73
C THR A 156 -8.88 -7.51 7.00
N GLY A 157 -8.67 -7.22 5.73
CA GLY A 157 -7.58 -7.79 4.93
C GLY A 157 -6.19 -7.44 5.48
N LEU A 158 -6.00 -6.18 5.87
CA LEU A 158 -4.75 -5.71 6.49
C LEU A 158 -4.49 -6.43 7.81
N MET A 159 -5.46 -6.43 8.72
CA MET A 159 -5.33 -7.10 10.02
C MET A 159 -5.11 -8.60 9.90
N SER A 160 -5.72 -9.26 8.92
CA SER A 160 -5.45 -10.67 8.62
C SER A 160 -4.01 -10.90 8.15
N THR A 161 -3.41 -9.92 7.49
CA THR A 161 -2.05 -10.01 6.95
C THR A 161 -0.97 -9.70 7.99
N VAL A 162 -1.20 -8.68 8.84
CA VAL A 162 -0.16 -8.12 9.74
C VAL A 162 -0.55 -8.09 11.21
N GLY A 163 -1.78 -8.46 11.57
CA GLY A 163 -2.29 -8.33 12.95
C GLY A 163 -1.43 -9.06 13.98
N LYS A 164 -0.93 -10.24 13.63
CA LYS A 164 -0.04 -11.02 14.51
C LYS A 164 1.30 -10.31 14.77
N GLU A 165 1.88 -9.72 13.71
CA GLU A 165 3.13 -8.96 13.82
C GLU A 165 2.94 -7.68 14.63
N LEU A 166 1.80 -7.00 14.48
CA LEU A 166 1.44 -5.82 15.25
C LEU A 166 1.22 -6.16 16.73
N ASP A 167 0.43 -7.18 17.04
CA ASP A 167 0.11 -7.60 18.41
C ASP A 167 1.36 -8.02 19.19
N ASN A 168 2.35 -8.57 18.50
CA ASN A 168 3.63 -8.99 19.09
C ASN A 168 4.70 -7.88 19.07
N SER A 169 4.39 -6.69 18.57
CA SER A 169 5.40 -5.62 18.50
C SER A 169 5.68 -5.04 19.89
N PRO A 170 6.95 -5.01 20.32
CA PRO A 170 7.31 -4.41 21.62
C PRO A 170 7.14 -2.88 21.62
N LYS A 171 6.95 -2.27 20.47
CA LYS A 171 6.77 -0.83 20.31
C LYS A 171 5.32 -0.42 20.37
N MET A 172 4.41 -1.37 20.31
CA MET A 172 2.97 -1.13 20.31
C MET A 172 2.39 -1.21 21.73
N PRO A 173 1.74 -0.15 22.21
CA PRO A 173 0.91 -0.28 23.40
C PRO A 173 -0.22 -1.28 23.15
N LYS A 174 -0.40 -2.27 24.01
CA LYS A 174 -1.48 -3.28 23.89
C LYS A 174 -2.87 -2.63 23.83
N GLU A 175 -3.01 -1.48 24.50
CA GLU A 175 -4.23 -0.68 24.52
C GLU A 175 -4.62 -0.18 23.13
N MET A 176 -3.65 0.05 22.23
CA MET A 176 -3.91 0.53 20.88
C MET A 176 -4.60 -0.54 20.02
N MET A 177 -4.14 -1.80 20.08
CA MET A 177 -4.85 -2.91 19.42
C MET A 177 -6.25 -3.10 19.99
N GLY A 178 -6.38 -3.05 21.32
CA GLY A 178 -7.68 -3.09 22.00
C GLY A 178 -8.63 -2.00 21.51
N GLY A 179 -8.12 -0.77 21.32
CA GLY A 179 -8.88 0.36 20.76
C GLY A 179 -9.40 0.10 19.34
N TYR A 180 -8.58 -0.51 18.48
CA TYR A 180 -9.02 -0.86 17.12
C TYR A 180 -10.14 -1.90 17.12
N PHE A 181 -10.03 -2.94 17.93
CA PHE A 181 -11.08 -3.96 18.05
C PHE A 181 -12.35 -3.42 18.70
N THR A 182 -12.24 -2.57 19.72
CA THR A 182 -13.39 -1.88 20.32
C THR A 182 -14.14 -1.04 19.28
N ARG A 183 -13.38 -0.32 18.42
CA ARG A 183 -13.99 0.48 17.36
C ARG A 183 -14.66 -0.39 16.29
N LEU A 184 -14.02 -1.51 15.89
CA LEU A 184 -14.61 -2.46 14.94
C LEU A 184 -15.90 -3.08 15.50
N GLN A 185 -15.92 -3.43 16.77
CA GLN A 185 -17.14 -3.94 17.45
C GLN A 185 -18.26 -2.91 17.41
N ALA A 186 -17.95 -1.64 17.73
CA ALA A 186 -18.94 -0.56 17.70
C ALA A 186 -19.45 -0.21 16.29
N LEU A 187 -18.81 -0.71 15.23
CA LEU A 187 -19.27 -0.58 13.85
C LEU A 187 -20.12 -1.77 13.40
N ALA A 188 -20.05 -2.90 14.13
CA ALA A 188 -20.82 -4.11 13.87
C ALA A 188 -22.17 -4.12 14.59
N ASP A 189 -22.31 -3.35 15.68
CA ASP A 189 -23.54 -3.17 16.47
C ASP A 189 -24.43 -2.09 15.87
#